data_0e84b31eff8b78fa8737636376b846df
#
_entry.id   0e84b31eff8b78fa8737636376b846df
#
_cell.length_a   1.000
_cell.length_b   1.000
_cell.length_c   1.000
_cell.angle_alpha   90.00
_cell.angle_beta   90.00
_cell.angle_gamma   90.00
#
_symmetry.space_group_name_H-M   'P 1'
#
loop_
_entity.id
_entity.type
_entity.pdbx_description
1 polymer ?
#
loop_
_entity_poly.entity_id
_entity_poly.type
_entity_poly.pdbx_seq_one_letter_code
_entity_poly.pdbx_strand_id
1 'polypeptide(L)'
;MNKKYKIVIFGATGFTGELCAKFMSQRYSDVPIAIAGRNVEKLEKIKKTHNLPFSIVVAEAFDIDALNSMCRDTEVVLSTVGPYHKYGSDLLEACIKNGCHYVDITGESFWIKDMIEKHHEEAKNKGLRIVNACGFDSAPSDIGSFYAVNQVVGEVKSIQCFQAWKGEASGGTIETMFSSMDAKLARGGLGKFSLNPKNSLSENQKKNTNDKIKIQKIPHLGGWTGPFVMALPNTRVVRRSAALSKTIGKYYGDDFVYSEGCLLYTSPSPR
;
A
#
# COMPACT_ATOMS: atom_id res chain seq x y z
N MET A 1 19.07 21.47 -0.66
CA MET A 1 20.28 20.67 -0.34
C MET A 1 20.16 19.34 -1.06
N ASN A 2 21.22 18.90 -1.74
CA ASN A 2 21.23 17.56 -2.33
C ASN A 2 21.28 16.52 -1.21
N LYS A 3 20.27 15.68 -1.13
CA LYS A 3 20.24 14.56 -0.18
C LYS A 3 21.21 13.47 -0.63
N LYS A 4 21.84 12.77 0.31
CA LYS A 4 22.87 11.76 0.06
C LYS A 4 22.32 10.53 -0.67
N TYR A 5 21.09 10.14 -0.34
CA TYR A 5 20.42 8.99 -0.93
C TYR A 5 19.14 9.41 -1.67
N LYS A 6 18.97 8.90 -2.88
CA LYS A 6 17.69 8.99 -3.59
C LYS A 6 16.64 8.10 -2.97
N ILE A 7 17.05 6.88 -2.57
CA ILE A 7 16.14 5.89 -1.98
C ILE A 7 16.83 5.20 -0.81
N VAL A 8 16.11 5.03 0.29
CA VAL A 8 16.47 4.10 1.36
C VAL A 8 15.43 3.00 1.45
N ILE A 9 15.86 1.74 1.35
CA ILE A 9 15.01 0.56 1.55
C ILE A 9 15.07 0.19 3.03
N PHE A 10 14.06 0.58 3.80
CA PHE A 10 13.95 0.29 5.23
C PHE A 10 13.30 -1.07 5.45
N GLY A 11 13.99 -1.95 6.18
CA GLY A 11 13.59 -3.34 6.35
C GLY A 11 14.17 -4.29 5.29
N ALA A 12 15.31 -3.92 4.70
CA ALA A 12 15.97 -4.69 3.65
C ALA A 12 16.35 -6.13 4.04
N THR A 13 16.41 -6.44 5.34
CA THR A 13 16.70 -7.80 5.85
C THR A 13 15.47 -8.72 5.91
N GLY A 14 14.27 -8.20 5.65
CA GLY A 14 13.06 -8.97 5.50
C GLY A 14 12.89 -9.51 4.08
N PHE A 15 12.02 -10.53 3.91
CA PHE A 15 11.78 -11.19 2.63
C PHE A 15 11.51 -10.20 1.48
N THR A 16 10.53 -9.32 1.65
CA THR A 16 10.17 -8.35 0.61
C THR A 16 11.24 -7.28 0.43
N GLY A 17 11.86 -6.81 1.52
CA GLY A 17 12.94 -5.82 1.45
C GLY A 17 14.16 -6.33 0.69
N GLU A 18 14.53 -7.59 0.89
CA GLU A 18 15.62 -8.27 0.15
C GLU A 18 15.32 -8.38 -1.33
N LEU A 19 14.08 -8.76 -1.69
CA LEU A 19 13.63 -8.79 -3.09
C LEU A 19 13.66 -7.40 -3.73
N CYS A 20 13.21 -6.36 -3.01
CA CYS A 20 13.30 -4.98 -3.48
C CYS A 20 14.75 -4.55 -3.71
N ALA A 21 15.65 -4.83 -2.76
CA ALA A 21 17.06 -4.48 -2.89
C ALA A 21 17.71 -5.18 -4.10
N LYS A 22 17.44 -6.47 -4.29
CA LYS A 22 17.90 -7.23 -5.44
C LYS A 22 17.37 -6.66 -6.76
N PHE A 23 16.08 -6.37 -6.84
CA PHE A 23 15.48 -5.78 -8.04
C PHE A 23 16.09 -4.42 -8.38
N MET A 24 16.23 -3.56 -7.35
CA MET A 24 16.79 -2.22 -7.53
C MET A 24 18.25 -2.26 -7.97
N SER A 25 19.07 -3.21 -7.48
CA SER A 25 20.46 -3.34 -7.89
C SER A 25 20.62 -3.75 -9.36
N GLN A 26 19.66 -4.50 -9.90
CA GLN A 26 19.68 -4.96 -11.29
C GLN A 26 19.26 -3.87 -12.29
N ARG A 27 18.43 -2.91 -11.85
CA ARG A 27 17.81 -1.92 -12.73
C ARG A 27 18.29 -0.49 -12.50
N TYR A 28 18.81 -0.19 -11.31
CA TYR A 28 19.11 1.16 -10.85
C TYR A 28 20.42 1.21 -10.07
N SER A 29 21.46 0.50 -10.57
CA SER A 29 22.77 0.36 -9.91
C SER A 29 23.51 1.69 -9.75
N ASP A 30 23.24 2.66 -10.62
CA ASP A 30 23.82 3.99 -10.67
C ASP A 30 23.06 5.02 -9.81
N VAL A 31 21.89 4.64 -9.28
CA VAL A 31 21.12 5.50 -8.37
C VAL A 31 21.71 5.38 -6.95
N PRO A 32 21.93 6.51 -6.24
CA PRO A 32 22.37 6.48 -4.85
C PRO A 32 21.31 5.86 -3.93
N ILE A 33 21.40 4.57 -3.67
CA ILE A 33 20.48 3.80 -2.83
C ILE A 33 21.22 3.32 -1.57
N ALA A 34 20.50 3.26 -0.45
CA ALA A 34 20.94 2.56 0.73
C ALA A 34 19.92 1.50 1.18
N ILE A 35 20.42 0.45 1.80
CA ILE A 35 19.63 -0.55 2.51
C ILE A 35 19.70 -0.27 4.00
N ALA A 36 18.54 -0.33 4.67
CA ALA A 36 18.46 0.03 6.08
C ALA A 36 17.75 -1.02 6.93
N GLY A 37 18.13 -1.09 8.20
CA GLY A 37 17.55 -1.97 9.19
C GLY A 37 18.35 -1.96 10.48
N ARG A 38 17.88 -2.69 11.51
CA ARG A 38 18.45 -2.66 12.86
C ARG A 38 19.71 -3.53 13.03
N ASN A 39 19.93 -4.50 12.18
CA ASN A 39 21.03 -5.47 12.33
C ASN A 39 22.04 -5.33 11.19
N VAL A 40 23.21 -4.75 11.51
CA VAL A 40 24.27 -4.48 10.53
C VAL A 40 24.83 -5.76 9.91
N GLU A 41 24.98 -6.83 10.68
CA GLU A 41 25.54 -8.10 10.18
C GLU A 41 24.63 -8.73 9.13
N LYS A 42 23.30 -8.68 9.36
CA LYS A 42 22.33 -9.16 8.37
C LYS A 42 22.33 -8.29 7.11
N LEU A 43 22.47 -6.96 7.25
CA LEU A 43 22.59 -6.05 6.10
C LEU A 43 23.84 -6.31 5.29
N GLU A 44 25.00 -6.50 5.94
CA GLU A 44 26.25 -6.88 5.28
C GLU A 44 26.13 -8.25 4.57
N LYS A 45 25.49 -9.22 5.23
CA LYS A 45 25.24 -10.53 4.63
C LYS A 45 24.45 -10.43 3.33
N ILE A 46 23.33 -9.69 3.34
CA ILE A 46 22.49 -9.50 2.14
C ILE A 46 23.24 -8.76 1.06
N LYS A 47 23.95 -7.69 1.42
CA LYS A 47 24.79 -6.93 0.51
C LYS A 47 25.80 -7.82 -0.20
N LYS A 48 26.50 -8.68 0.54
CA LYS A 48 27.46 -9.63 0.01
C LYS A 48 26.79 -10.72 -0.84
N THR A 49 25.69 -11.32 -0.35
CA THR A 49 24.99 -12.41 -1.04
C THR A 49 24.48 -12.01 -2.41
N HIS A 50 23.99 -10.79 -2.55
CA HIS A 50 23.43 -10.30 -3.81
C HIS A 50 24.33 -9.30 -4.54
N ASN A 51 25.57 -9.12 -4.07
CA ASN A 51 26.54 -8.16 -4.63
C ASN A 51 25.92 -6.77 -4.82
N LEU A 52 25.22 -6.27 -3.78
CA LEU A 52 24.53 -4.99 -3.85
C LEU A 52 25.52 -3.82 -3.82
N PRO A 53 25.44 -2.85 -4.74
CA PRO A 53 26.29 -1.66 -4.74
C PRO A 53 25.89 -0.63 -3.68
N PHE A 54 24.90 -0.92 -2.84
CA PHE A 54 24.23 0.01 -1.96
C PHE A 54 25.00 0.25 -0.64
N SER A 55 24.85 1.46 -0.12
CA SER A 55 25.31 1.81 1.24
C SER A 55 24.43 1.13 2.29
N ILE A 56 24.98 0.98 3.49
CA ILE A 56 24.23 0.48 4.65
C ILE A 56 23.94 1.65 5.59
N VAL A 57 22.69 1.71 6.08
CA VAL A 57 22.24 2.62 7.14
C VAL A 57 21.67 1.78 8.28
N VAL A 58 22.21 1.93 9.47
CA VAL A 58 21.67 1.25 10.66
C VAL A 58 20.62 2.16 11.30
N ALA A 59 19.39 1.67 11.35
CA ALA A 59 18.29 2.37 12.02
C ALA A 59 17.26 1.33 12.51
N GLU A 60 16.77 1.52 13.71
CA GLU A 60 15.70 0.74 14.33
C GLU A 60 14.39 1.53 14.34
N ALA A 61 13.26 0.82 14.30
CA ALA A 61 11.92 1.42 14.14
C ALA A 61 11.51 2.35 15.31
N PHE A 62 12.13 2.20 16.48
CA PHE A 62 11.86 3.02 17.68
C PHE A 62 13.00 3.98 18.04
N ASP A 63 14.07 3.99 17.26
CA ASP A 63 15.18 4.94 17.45
C ASP A 63 14.90 6.22 16.63
N ILE A 64 14.25 7.17 17.31
CA ILE A 64 13.82 8.44 16.70
C ILE A 64 15.00 9.23 16.13
N ASP A 65 16.15 9.20 16.79
CA ASP A 65 17.33 9.95 16.35
C ASP A 65 17.96 9.33 15.09
N ALA A 66 18.08 7.99 15.06
CA ALA A 66 18.54 7.25 13.88
C ALA A 66 17.57 7.44 12.70
N LEU A 67 16.25 7.37 12.93
CA LEU A 67 15.23 7.60 11.90
C LEU A 67 15.31 9.03 11.33
N ASN A 68 15.41 10.04 12.20
CA ASN A 68 15.55 11.43 11.76
C ASN A 68 16.85 11.66 10.97
N SER A 69 17.97 11.07 11.41
CA SER A 69 19.25 11.14 10.71
C SER A 69 19.15 10.53 9.32
N MET A 70 18.61 9.32 9.20
CA MET A 70 18.38 8.63 7.94
C MET A 70 17.48 9.45 7.00
N CYS A 71 16.37 10.00 7.49
CA CYS A 71 15.41 10.76 6.67
C CYS A 71 15.95 12.11 6.20
N ARG A 72 16.83 12.77 6.98
CA ARG A 72 17.51 14.00 6.53
C ARG A 72 18.32 13.77 5.26
N ASP A 73 18.98 12.66 5.17
CA ASP A 73 19.89 12.32 4.08
C ASP A 73 19.17 11.64 2.90
N THR A 74 17.85 11.41 2.96
CA THR A 74 17.10 10.56 2.04
C THR A 74 15.98 11.34 1.33
N GLU A 75 15.88 11.21 0.00
CA GLU A 75 14.75 11.78 -0.74
C GLU A 75 13.47 10.95 -0.56
N VAL A 76 13.58 9.61 -0.68
CA VAL A 76 12.44 8.69 -0.57
C VAL A 76 12.80 7.51 0.33
N VAL A 77 12.00 7.25 1.35
CA VAL A 77 12.06 6.00 2.11
C VAL A 77 11.01 5.02 1.55
N LEU A 78 11.48 3.82 1.18
CA LEU A 78 10.64 2.66 0.88
C LEU A 78 10.65 1.74 2.11
N SER A 79 9.51 1.64 2.80
CA SER A 79 9.38 0.83 4.00
C SER A 79 8.73 -0.52 3.70
N THR A 80 9.40 -1.60 4.14
CA THR A 80 8.88 -2.97 4.11
C THR A 80 8.76 -3.58 5.51
N VAL A 81 8.79 -2.72 6.55
CA VAL A 81 8.72 -3.14 7.96
C VAL A 81 7.27 -3.09 8.44
N GLY A 82 6.65 -4.24 8.51
CA GLY A 82 5.33 -4.44 9.14
C GLY A 82 5.42 -5.29 10.41
N PRO A 83 4.34 -5.35 11.20
CA PRO A 83 3.09 -4.61 11.11
C PRO A 83 3.25 -3.09 11.28
N TYR A 84 2.64 -2.32 10.35
CA TYR A 84 2.87 -0.87 10.28
C TYR A 84 2.27 -0.09 11.45
N HIS A 85 1.14 -0.54 12.00
CA HIS A 85 0.55 0.06 13.21
C HIS A 85 1.46 -0.05 14.44
N LYS A 86 2.45 -0.97 14.42
CA LYS A 86 3.44 -1.12 15.49
C LYS A 86 4.74 -0.36 15.20
N TYR A 87 5.21 -0.43 13.94
CA TYR A 87 6.58 -0.02 13.58
C TYR A 87 6.64 1.12 12.56
N GLY A 88 5.51 1.54 11.98
CA GLY A 88 5.51 2.47 10.85
C GLY A 88 5.38 3.94 11.22
N SER A 89 4.74 4.25 12.37
CA SER A 89 4.37 5.62 12.70
C SER A 89 5.57 6.54 12.88
N ASP A 90 6.56 6.15 13.68
CA ASP A 90 7.75 6.97 13.97
C ASP A 90 8.57 7.23 12.71
N LEU A 91 8.69 6.23 11.82
CA LEU A 91 9.37 6.40 10.54
C LEU A 91 8.64 7.39 9.63
N LEU A 92 7.31 7.28 9.52
CA LEU A 92 6.50 8.19 8.70
C LEU A 92 6.59 9.63 9.24
N GLU A 93 6.52 9.80 10.55
CA GLU A 93 6.70 11.12 11.20
C GLU A 93 8.11 11.68 10.94
N ALA A 94 9.15 10.86 11.04
CA ALA A 94 10.52 11.26 10.74
C ALA A 94 10.69 11.69 9.27
N CYS A 95 10.04 10.98 8.34
CA CYS A 95 10.02 11.36 6.92
C CYS A 95 9.40 12.76 6.74
N ILE A 96 8.23 12.99 7.31
CA ILE A 96 7.53 14.28 7.17
C ILE A 96 8.34 15.42 7.81
N LYS A 97 8.86 15.19 9.03
CA LYS A 97 9.66 16.16 9.76
C LYS A 97 10.89 16.61 8.95
N ASN A 98 11.56 15.68 8.28
CA ASN A 98 12.81 15.93 7.57
C ASN A 98 12.65 16.16 6.05
N GLY A 99 11.42 16.36 5.56
CA GLY A 99 11.19 16.64 4.14
C GLY A 99 11.56 15.47 3.24
N CYS A 100 11.22 14.25 3.66
CA CYS A 100 11.46 13.00 2.95
C CYS A 100 10.13 12.43 2.43
N HIS A 101 10.10 11.97 1.19
CA HIS A 101 8.96 11.22 0.67
C HIS A 101 8.91 9.81 1.27
N TYR A 102 7.73 9.22 1.32
CA TYR A 102 7.53 7.91 1.94
C TYR A 102 6.64 7.02 1.07
N VAL A 103 7.03 5.77 0.92
CA VAL A 103 6.20 4.73 0.31
C VAL A 103 6.27 3.44 1.13
N ASP A 104 5.18 2.69 1.18
CA ASP A 104 5.10 1.40 1.86
C ASP A 104 4.23 0.39 1.13
N ILE A 105 4.16 -0.82 1.70
CA ILE A 105 3.36 -1.93 1.18
C ILE A 105 2.27 -2.37 2.17
N THR A 106 1.80 -1.47 3.05
CA THR A 106 0.81 -1.80 4.07
C THR A 106 -0.56 -2.15 3.49
N GLY A 107 -1.23 -3.14 4.08
CA GLY A 107 -2.66 -3.41 3.91
C GLY A 107 -3.53 -2.90 5.08
N GLU A 108 -2.94 -2.19 6.04
CA GLU A 108 -3.57 -1.79 7.30
C GLU A 108 -4.33 -0.46 7.16
N SER A 109 -5.50 -0.51 6.53
CA SER A 109 -6.30 0.69 6.22
C SER A 109 -6.64 1.53 7.45
N PHE A 110 -6.73 0.93 8.65
CA PHE A 110 -6.98 1.67 9.90
C PHE A 110 -5.76 2.53 10.29
N TRP A 111 -4.54 2.00 10.13
CA TRP A 111 -3.32 2.77 10.35
C TRP A 111 -3.13 3.86 9.30
N ILE A 112 -3.40 3.56 8.02
CA ILE A 112 -3.37 4.56 6.95
C ILE A 112 -4.32 5.73 7.29
N LYS A 113 -5.54 5.43 7.76
CA LYS A 113 -6.50 6.45 8.17
C LYS A 113 -5.94 7.35 9.27
N ASP A 114 -5.37 6.76 10.33
CA ASP A 114 -4.79 7.50 11.43
C ASP A 114 -3.64 8.42 10.95
N MET A 115 -2.78 7.92 10.07
CA MET A 115 -1.68 8.71 9.50
C MET A 115 -2.18 9.85 8.61
N ILE A 116 -3.23 9.62 7.84
CA ILE A 116 -3.87 10.67 7.04
C ILE A 116 -4.46 11.75 7.96
N GLU A 117 -5.23 11.35 8.97
CA GLU A 117 -5.88 12.30 9.89
C GLU A 117 -4.86 13.14 10.65
N LYS A 118 -3.72 12.57 11.02
CA LYS A 118 -2.67 13.23 11.80
C LYS A 118 -1.75 14.11 10.95
N HIS A 119 -1.41 13.67 9.74
CA HIS A 119 -0.25 14.22 9.01
C HIS A 119 -0.56 14.78 7.62
N HIS A 120 -1.81 14.63 7.10
CA HIS A 120 -2.11 15.03 5.72
C HIS A 120 -1.79 16.49 5.42
N GLU A 121 -2.23 17.41 6.27
CA GLU A 121 -2.05 18.84 6.02
C GLU A 121 -0.58 19.25 6.13
N GLU A 122 0.18 18.68 7.07
CA GLU A 122 1.61 18.97 7.19
C GLU A 122 2.38 18.46 5.96
N ALA A 123 2.12 17.22 5.54
CA ALA A 123 2.76 16.65 4.35
C ALA A 123 2.43 17.44 3.08
N LYS A 124 1.17 17.85 2.92
CA LYS A 124 0.69 18.67 1.81
C LYS A 124 1.39 20.02 1.76
N ASN A 125 1.47 20.72 2.90
CA ASN A 125 2.12 22.03 3.00
C ASN A 125 3.62 21.97 2.69
N LYS A 126 4.25 20.83 2.97
CA LYS A 126 5.67 20.56 2.63
C LYS A 126 5.87 20.01 1.21
N GLY A 127 4.82 19.80 0.43
CA GLY A 127 4.88 19.21 -0.91
C GLY A 127 5.36 17.76 -0.92
N LEU A 128 5.15 17.02 0.19
CA LEU A 128 5.62 15.64 0.32
C LEU A 128 4.62 14.64 -0.27
N ARG A 129 5.16 13.58 -0.84
CA ARG A 129 4.42 12.42 -1.31
C ARG A 129 4.53 11.32 -0.28
N ILE A 130 3.41 11.04 0.41
CA ILE A 130 3.26 9.94 1.36
C ILE A 130 2.28 8.97 0.74
N VAL A 131 2.78 7.84 0.23
CA VAL A 131 1.98 6.88 -0.56
C VAL A 131 2.02 5.51 0.11
N ASN A 132 0.91 5.15 0.72
CA ASN A 132 0.74 3.86 1.34
C ASN A 132 0.22 2.81 0.35
N ALA A 133 0.30 1.54 0.72
CA ALA A 133 -0.26 0.41 -0.03
C ALA A 133 0.27 0.27 -1.47
N CYS A 134 1.57 0.54 -1.70
CA CYS A 134 2.22 0.41 -3.00
C CYS A 134 2.59 -1.05 -3.35
N GLY A 135 2.27 -2.01 -2.49
CA GLY A 135 2.55 -3.43 -2.73
C GLY A 135 1.62 -4.05 -3.78
N PHE A 136 1.99 -5.27 -4.20
CA PHE A 136 1.21 -6.05 -5.18
C PHE A 136 -0.25 -6.28 -4.73
N ASP A 137 -0.50 -6.29 -3.44
CA ASP A 137 -1.85 -6.50 -2.89
C ASP A 137 -2.85 -5.43 -3.37
N SER A 138 -2.46 -4.15 -3.38
CA SER A 138 -3.37 -3.03 -3.71
C SER A 138 -3.02 -2.32 -5.02
N ALA A 139 -1.74 -2.25 -5.39
CA ALA A 139 -1.31 -1.52 -6.58
C ALA A 139 -1.96 -2.01 -7.89
N PRO A 140 -2.10 -3.33 -8.16
CA PRO A 140 -2.79 -3.80 -9.35
C PRO A 140 -4.27 -3.39 -9.41
N SER A 141 -4.96 -3.39 -8.27
CA SER A 141 -6.36 -2.96 -8.18
C SER A 141 -6.51 -1.46 -8.44
N ASP A 142 -5.63 -0.65 -7.88
CA ASP A 142 -5.68 0.80 -8.00
C ASP A 142 -5.20 1.30 -9.37
N ILE A 143 -3.99 0.92 -9.77
CA ILE A 143 -3.40 1.30 -11.06
C ILE A 143 -4.17 0.65 -12.22
N GLY A 144 -4.63 -0.60 -12.05
CA GLY A 144 -5.47 -1.28 -13.03
C GLY A 144 -6.80 -0.58 -13.23
N SER A 145 -7.43 -0.09 -12.16
CA SER A 145 -8.65 0.73 -12.25
C SER A 145 -8.38 2.05 -12.96
N PHE A 146 -7.32 2.74 -12.61
CA PHE A 146 -6.90 3.98 -13.27
C PHE A 146 -6.66 3.76 -14.77
N TYR A 147 -5.92 2.71 -15.12
CA TYR A 147 -5.68 2.35 -16.51
C TYR A 147 -6.99 2.06 -17.27
N ALA A 148 -7.87 1.24 -16.68
CA ALA A 148 -9.14 0.87 -17.30
C ALA A 148 -10.03 2.10 -17.57
N VAL A 149 -10.15 3.01 -16.60
CA VAL A 149 -10.92 4.24 -16.74
C VAL A 149 -10.40 5.10 -17.89
N ASN A 150 -9.08 5.17 -18.09
CA ASN A 150 -8.48 5.95 -19.17
C ASN A 150 -8.64 5.32 -20.57
N GLN A 151 -9.07 4.06 -20.68
CA GLN A 151 -9.36 3.41 -21.94
C GLN A 151 -10.81 3.60 -22.40
N VAL A 152 -11.68 4.11 -21.53
CA VAL A 152 -13.11 4.26 -21.81
C VAL A 152 -13.40 5.69 -22.23
N VAL A 153 -14.15 5.86 -23.32
CA VAL A 153 -14.68 7.17 -23.73
C VAL A 153 -15.97 7.43 -22.96
N GLY A 154 -15.96 8.48 -22.15
CA GLY A 154 -17.11 8.87 -21.32
C GLY A 154 -16.92 8.55 -19.84
N GLU A 155 -18.01 8.66 -19.07
CA GLU A 155 -18.01 8.49 -17.63
C GLU A 155 -18.04 7.00 -17.25
N VAL A 156 -17.11 6.58 -16.41
CA VAL A 156 -17.08 5.21 -15.85
C VAL A 156 -17.89 5.17 -14.54
N LYS A 157 -19.02 4.48 -14.56
CA LYS A 157 -19.90 4.36 -13.39
C LYS A 157 -19.45 3.30 -12.40
N SER A 158 -18.86 2.21 -12.89
CA SER A 158 -18.41 1.14 -11.99
C SER A 158 -17.27 0.32 -12.56
N ILE A 159 -16.44 -0.21 -11.68
CA ILE A 159 -15.46 -1.26 -11.95
C ILE A 159 -15.71 -2.42 -11.01
N GLN A 160 -15.72 -3.63 -11.57
CA GLN A 160 -15.72 -4.87 -10.81
C GLN A 160 -14.42 -5.60 -11.10
N CYS A 161 -13.58 -5.74 -10.08
CA CYS A 161 -12.33 -6.48 -10.19
C CYS A 161 -12.53 -7.92 -9.71
N PHE A 162 -12.02 -8.87 -10.47
CA PHE A 162 -12.05 -10.29 -10.12
C PHE A 162 -10.64 -10.82 -10.06
N GLN A 163 -10.20 -11.14 -8.85
CA GLN A 163 -8.87 -11.67 -8.61
C GLN A 163 -8.86 -13.20 -8.72
N ALA A 164 -7.85 -13.72 -9.40
CA ALA A 164 -7.53 -15.12 -9.40
C ALA A 164 -6.19 -15.29 -8.71
N TRP A 165 -6.14 -16.04 -7.61
CA TRP A 165 -4.92 -16.22 -6.83
C TRP A 165 -4.46 -17.68 -6.85
N LYS A 166 -3.14 -17.85 -7.07
CA LYS A 166 -2.45 -19.12 -6.87
C LYS A 166 -1.10 -18.79 -6.19
N GLY A 167 -0.90 -19.25 -4.97
CA GLY A 167 0.32 -18.99 -4.20
C GLY A 167 0.09 -19.08 -2.69
N GLU A 168 1.15 -18.83 -1.94
CA GLU A 168 1.16 -18.84 -0.47
C GLU A 168 1.44 -17.44 0.08
N ALA A 169 0.95 -17.16 1.30
CA ALA A 169 1.22 -15.91 1.98
C ALA A 169 2.58 -15.96 2.69
N SER A 170 3.34 -14.85 2.65
CA SER A 170 4.59 -14.74 3.42
C SER A 170 4.31 -14.70 4.93
N GLY A 171 5.32 -15.09 5.74
CA GLY A 171 5.20 -15.02 7.20
C GLY A 171 4.84 -13.63 7.72
N GLY A 172 5.40 -12.57 7.13
CA GLY A 172 5.05 -11.18 7.47
C GLY A 172 3.60 -10.83 7.12
N THR A 173 3.05 -11.35 6.03
CA THR A 173 1.64 -11.18 5.66
C THR A 173 0.73 -11.85 6.69
N ILE A 174 1.08 -13.05 7.12
CA ILE A 174 0.31 -13.81 8.13
C ILE A 174 0.34 -13.07 9.48
N GLU A 175 1.51 -12.62 9.93
CA GLU A 175 1.65 -11.86 11.18
C GLU A 175 0.85 -10.56 11.16
N THR A 176 0.93 -9.81 10.05
CA THR A 176 0.15 -8.59 9.86
C THR A 176 -1.35 -8.88 9.90
N MET A 177 -1.81 -9.97 9.27
CA MET A 177 -3.23 -10.32 9.25
C MET A 177 -3.76 -10.61 10.66
N PHE A 178 -3.06 -11.41 11.46
CA PHE A 178 -3.47 -11.71 12.84
C PHE A 178 -3.41 -10.47 13.74
N SER A 179 -2.32 -9.74 13.75
CA SER A 179 -2.18 -8.54 14.58
C SER A 179 -3.17 -7.42 14.20
N SER A 180 -3.54 -7.34 12.92
CA SER A 180 -4.53 -6.38 12.42
C SER A 180 -5.96 -6.77 12.78
N MET A 181 -6.26 -8.05 12.96
CA MET A 181 -7.59 -8.49 13.44
C MET A 181 -7.87 -7.96 14.83
N ASP A 182 -6.91 -8.11 15.75
CA ASP A 182 -7.05 -7.63 17.13
C ASP A 182 -7.19 -6.10 17.18
N ALA A 183 -6.34 -5.39 16.47
CA ALA A 183 -6.37 -3.92 16.40
C ALA A 183 -7.66 -3.39 15.74
N LYS A 184 -8.19 -4.10 14.74
CA LYS A 184 -9.43 -3.75 14.04
C LYS A 184 -10.66 -3.98 14.90
N LEU A 185 -10.68 -5.08 15.66
CA LEU A 185 -11.76 -5.38 16.62
C LEU A 185 -11.83 -4.32 17.71
N ALA A 186 -10.67 -3.90 18.25
CA ALA A 186 -10.59 -2.84 19.25
C ALA A 186 -11.10 -1.47 18.75
N ARG A 187 -11.10 -1.20 17.44
CA ARG A 187 -11.49 0.09 16.82
C ARG A 187 -12.86 0.09 16.16
N GLY A 188 -13.70 -0.92 16.40
CA GLY A 188 -15.09 -0.95 15.90
C GLY A 188 -15.24 -1.18 14.39
N GLY A 189 -14.22 -1.67 13.71
CA GLY A 189 -14.22 -1.92 12.27
C GLY A 189 -14.03 -0.66 11.41
N LEU A 190 -13.76 -0.87 10.12
CA LEU A 190 -13.55 0.23 9.17
C LEU A 190 -14.72 0.37 8.21
N GLY A 191 -15.26 1.57 8.12
CA GLY A 191 -16.27 1.92 7.12
C GLY A 191 -15.79 1.72 5.68
N LYS A 192 -16.74 1.55 4.76
CA LYS A 192 -16.48 1.35 3.32
C LYS A 192 -15.63 2.45 2.68
N PHE A 193 -15.62 3.63 3.25
CA PHE A 193 -14.98 4.85 2.75
C PHE A 193 -14.02 5.48 3.76
N SER A 194 -13.44 4.66 4.63
CA SER A 194 -12.60 5.14 5.75
C SER A 194 -11.39 5.96 5.32
N LEU A 195 -10.89 5.77 4.10
CA LEU A 195 -9.75 6.52 3.55
C LEU A 195 -10.16 7.71 2.68
N ASN A 196 -11.44 7.87 2.36
CA ASN A 196 -11.88 8.95 1.49
C ASN A 196 -11.75 10.32 2.18
N PRO A 197 -11.44 11.37 1.41
CA PRO A 197 -11.52 12.74 1.93
C PRO A 197 -12.93 13.06 2.45
N LYS A 198 -13.02 13.92 3.45
CA LYS A 198 -14.32 14.39 3.96
C LYS A 198 -15.13 15.04 2.83
N ASN A 199 -16.43 14.81 2.81
CA ASN A 199 -17.37 15.37 1.83
C ASN A 199 -17.10 15.02 0.35
N SER A 200 -16.32 13.97 0.08
CA SER A 200 -16.00 13.54 -1.30
C SER A 200 -17.02 12.59 -1.93
N LEU A 201 -18.03 12.16 -1.18
CA LEU A 201 -18.98 11.12 -1.60
C LEU A 201 -20.35 11.68 -1.97
N SER A 202 -20.89 11.19 -3.10
CA SER A 202 -22.31 11.40 -3.43
C SER A 202 -23.21 10.46 -2.61
N GLU A 203 -24.48 10.80 -2.51
CA GLU A 203 -25.48 9.92 -1.87
C GLU A 203 -25.65 8.60 -2.65
N ASN A 204 -25.54 8.65 -3.96
CA ASN A 204 -25.57 7.46 -4.82
C ASN A 204 -24.40 6.53 -4.54
N GLN A 205 -23.18 7.05 -4.38
CA GLN A 205 -22.01 6.25 -4.01
C GLN A 205 -22.21 5.57 -2.66
N LYS A 206 -22.70 6.29 -1.65
CA LYS A 206 -22.96 5.74 -0.31
C LYS A 206 -23.95 4.58 -0.36
N LYS A 207 -25.04 4.74 -1.15
CA LYS A 207 -26.09 3.74 -1.30
C LYS A 207 -25.65 2.52 -2.10
N ASN A 208 -24.96 2.72 -3.21
CA ASN A 208 -24.70 1.66 -4.19
C ASN A 208 -23.37 0.93 -3.97
N THR A 209 -22.46 1.49 -3.14
CA THR A 209 -21.19 0.82 -2.84
C THR A 209 -21.38 -0.24 -1.78
N ASN A 210 -21.02 -1.48 -2.11
CA ASN A 210 -21.00 -2.61 -1.19
C ASN A 210 -19.72 -3.44 -1.36
N ASP A 211 -19.20 -3.92 -0.23
CA ASP A 211 -18.12 -4.91 -0.26
C ASP A 211 -18.75 -6.29 -0.57
N LYS A 212 -18.13 -7.04 -1.49
CA LYS A 212 -18.63 -8.38 -1.86
C LYS A 212 -18.21 -9.39 -0.79
N ILE A 213 -19.18 -9.79 0.01
CA ILE A 213 -18.98 -10.75 1.13
C ILE A 213 -19.70 -12.07 0.91
N LYS A 214 -20.42 -12.24 -0.20
CA LYS A 214 -21.19 -13.45 -0.51
C LYS A 214 -20.71 -14.09 -1.81
N ILE A 215 -20.83 -15.41 -1.88
CA ILE A 215 -20.65 -16.14 -3.13
C ILE A 215 -21.84 -15.85 -4.04
N GLN A 216 -21.55 -15.47 -5.28
CA GLN A 216 -22.56 -15.15 -6.27
C GLN A 216 -22.10 -15.50 -7.69
N LYS A 217 -23.05 -15.82 -8.55
CA LYS A 217 -22.77 -16.07 -9.97
C LYS A 217 -22.42 -14.77 -10.68
N ILE A 218 -21.49 -14.84 -11.64
CA ILE A 218 -21.15 -13.74 -12.53
C ILE A 218 -21.68 -14.08 -13.92
N PRO A 219 -22.87 -13.61 -14.31
CA PRO A 219 -23.54 -14.08 -15.54
C PRO A 219 -22.71 -13.84 -16.80
N HIS A 220 -22.08 -12.67 -16.92
CA HIS A 220 -21.30 -12.28 -18.11
C HIS A 220 -19.92 -12.96 -18.24
N LEU A 221 -19.43 -13.61 -17.17
CA LEU A 221 -18.18 -14.39 -17.20
C LEU A 221 -18.43 -15.91 -17.10
N GLY A 222 -19.65 -16.33 -16.91
CA GLY A 222 -20.02 -17.76 -16.79
C GLY A 222 -19.48 -18.44 -15.53
N GLY A 223 -18.95 -17.67 -14.56
CA GLY A 223 -18.29 -18.18 -13.35
C GLY A 223 -18.96 -17.74 -12.07
N TRP A 224 -18.28 -18.00 -10.95
CA TRP A 224 -18.68 -17.60 -9.61
C TRP A 224 -17.65 -16.70 -8.97
N THR A 225 -18.06 -15.75 -8.16
CA THR A 225 -17.18 -14.93 -7.32
C THR A 225 -17.55 -15.09 -5.86
N GLY A 226 -16.52 -15.01 -5.01
CA GLY A 226 -16.65 -15.01 -3.55
C GLY A 226 -15.87 -13.89 -2.91
N PRO A 227 -15.85 -13.84 -1.57
CA PRO A 227 -15.03 -12.90 -0.84
C PRO A 227 -13.55 -13.04 -1.22
N PHE A 228 -12.86 -11.91 -1.36
CA PHE A 228 -11.41 -11.86 -1.52
C PHE A 228 -10.80 -11.18 -0.29
N VAL A 229 -9.81 -11.82 0.33
CA VAL A 229 -9.24 -11.37 1.60
C VAL A 229 -8.68 -9.95 1.51
N MET A 230 -8.03 -9.61 0.39
CA MET A 230 -7.45 -8.28 0.17
C MET A 230 -8.46 -7.25 -0.36
N ALA A 231 -9.69 -7.64 -0.65
CA ALA A 231 -10.72 -6.68 -1.11
C ALA A 231 -11.00 -5.58 -0.08
N LEU A 232 -10.83 -5.87 1.22
CA LEU A 232 -11.03 -4.87 2.26
C LEU A 232 -10.05 -3.69 2.14
N PRO A 233 -8.72 -3.86 2.16
CA PRO A 233 -7.79 -2.75 1.93
C PRO A 233 -7.91 -2.20 0.50
N ASN A 234 -7.96 -3.03 -0.52
CA ASN A 234 -7.94 -2.62 -1.92
C ASN A 234 -9.10 -1.70 -2.29
N THR A 235 -10.33 -2.05 -1.87
CA THR A 235 -11.50 -1.20 -2.15
C THR A 235 -11.39 0.18 -1.52
N ARG A 236 -10.77 0.32 -0.34
CA ARG A 236 -10.54 1.61 0.33
C ARG A 236 -9.50 2.43 -0.43
N VAL A 237 -8.43 1.80 -0.92
CA VAL A 237 -7.39 2.45 -1.74
C VAL A 237 -7.98 2.97 -3.04
N VAL A 238 -8.65 2.13 -3.83
CA VAL A 238 -9.25 2.53 -5.12
C VAL A 238 -10.31 3.63 -4.94
N ARG A 239 -11.17 3.51 -3.93
CA ARG A 239 -12.20 4.53 -3.64
C ARG A 239 -11.58 5.87 -3.24
N ARG A 240 -10.46 5.85 -2.50
CA ARG A 240 -9.69 7.06 -2.19
C ARG A 240 -9.08 7.67 -3.44
N SER A 241 -8.41 6.88 -4.28
CA SER A 241 -7.82 7.35 -5.54
C SER A 241 -8.87 7.95 -6.46
N ALA A 242 -10.03 7.32 -6.58
CA ALA A 242 -11.16 7.85 -7.33
C ALA A 242 -11.66 9.21 -6.77
N ALA A 243 -11.75 9.33 -5.45
CA ALA A 243 -12.16 10.59 -4.83
C ALA A 243 -11.14 11.71 -5.00
N LEU A 244 -9.84 11.39 -4.88
CA LEU A 244 -8.75 12.35 -5.09
C LEU A 244 -8.63 12.79 -6.56
N SER A 245 -8.90 11.90 -7.51
CA SER A 245 -8.86 12.22 -8.93
C SER A 245 -9.84 13.32 -9.36
N LYS A 246 -10.94 13.49 -8.63
CA LYS A 246 -11.88 14.60 -8.84
C LYS A 246 -11.23 15.97 -8.69
N THR A 247 -10.22 16.09 -7.84
CA THR A 247 -9.49 17.35 -7.61
C THR A 247 -8.52 17.72 -8.72
N ILE A 248 -8.08 16.73 -9.51
CA ILE A 248 -7.17 16.91 -10.65
C ILE A 248 -7.88 16.78 -12.02
N GLY A 249 -9.19 16.64 -11.98
CA GLY A 249 -10.11 16.66 -13.11
C GLY A 249 -10.00 15.48 -14.04
N LYS A 250 -10.77 14.46 -13.85
CA LYS A 250 -11.23 13.61 -14.94
C LYS A 250 -11.13 12.11 -14.96
N TYR A 251 -10.95 11.32 -14.04
CA TYR A 251 -10.79 9.90 -14.43
C TYR A 251 -11.98 9.01 -14.06
N TYR A 252 -12.66 9.33 -12.99
CA TYR A 252 -13.77 8.52 -12.49
C TYR A 252 -15.06 9.34 -12.47
N GLY A 253 -16.19 8.69 -12.74
CA GLY A 253 -17.50 9.36 -12.69
C GLY A 253 -17.87 9.79 -11.25
N ASP A 254 -18.81 10.74 -11.17
CA ASP A 254 -19.25 11.30 -9.86
C ASP A 254 -19.85 10.25 -8.95
N ASP A 255 -20.56 9.28 -9.52
CA ASP A 255 -21.18 8.17 -8.81
C ASP A 255 -20.38 6.85 -8.91
N PHE A 256 -19.09 6.94 -9.21
CA PHE A 256 -18.22 5.78 -9.39
C PHE A 256 -18.25 4.80 -8.23
N VAL A 257 -18.45 3.53 -8.55
CA VAL A 257 -18.48 2.42 -7.61
C VAL A 257 -17.40 1.39 -7.94
N TYR A 258 -16.65 0.98 -6.95
CA TYR A 258 -15.66 -0.09 -7.08
C TYR A 258 -15.99 -1.27 -6.16
N SER A 259 -15.90 -2.47 -6.70
CA SER A 259 -16.00 -3.71 -5.93
C SER A 259 -15.00 -4.75 -6.40
N GLU A 260 -14.57 -5.61 -5.48
CA GLU A 260 -13.57 -6.63 -5.73
C GLU A 260 -14.02 -7.98 -5.15
N GLY A 261 -13.69 -9.08 -5.82
CA GLY A 261 -13.99 -10.42 -5.37
C GLY A 261 -12.99 -11.44 -5.92
N CYS A 262 -12.96 -12.63 -5.33
CA CYS A 262 -12.18 -13.75 -5.81
C CYS A 262 -12.97 -14.49 -6.89
N LEU A 263 -12.33 -14.76 -8.04
CA LEU A 263 -12.89 -15.65 -9.05
C LEU A 263 -12.78 -17.08 -8.54
N LEU A 264 -13.92 -17.72 -8.39
CA LEU A 264 -13.99 -19.11 -8.02
C LEU A 264 -14.01 -19.94 -9.29
N TYR A 265 -12.93 -20.67 -9.53
CA TYR A 265 -12.96 -21.72 -10.53
C TYR A 265 -13.86 -22.81 -10.00
N THR A 266 -15.01 -22.98 -10.62
CA THR A 266 -15.84 -24.15 -10.37
C THR A 266 -15.08 -25.37 -10.87
N SER A 267 -14.25 -25.93 -10.03
CA SER A 267 -13.97 -27.33 -10.12
C SER A 267 -15.31 -28.05 -9.99
N PRO A 268 -15.65 -29.01 -10.85
CA PRO A 268 -16.81 -29.81 -10.58
C PRO A 268 -16.69 -30.31 -9.16
N SER A 269 -17.75 -30.14 -8.38
CA SER A 269 -17.83 -30.65 -7.01
C SER A 269 -17.26 -32.06 -6.99
N PRO A 270 -16.30 -32.38 -6.13
CA PRO A 270 -15.93 -33.77 -5.96
C PRO A 270 -17.21 -34.50 -5.51
N ARG A 271 -17.58 -35.49 -6.26
CA ARG A 271 -18.68 -36.39 -5.93
C ARG A 271 -18.35 -37.16 -4.67
#